data_8d7e435b5711c94f1a7d341755b84c3d
#
_entry.id   8d7e435b5711c94f1a7d341755b84c3d
#
_cell.length_a   1.000
_cell.length_b   1.000
_cell.length_c   1.000
_cell.angle_alpha   90.00
_cell.angle_beta   90.00
_cell.angle_gamma   90.00
#
_symmetry.space_group_name_H-M   'P 1'
#
loop_
_entity.id
_entity.type
_entity.pdbx_description
1 polymer ?
#
loop_
_entity_poly.entity_id
_entity_poly.type
_entity_poly.pdbx_seq_one_letter_code
_entity_poly.pdbx_strand_id
1 'polypeptide(L)'
;TREAVQSAYRYTFLHYGFHAWSIYVLTGLSLAYYAYTRNMPSTIRSALTPLLGKAANGIIGHLVDVLGVVATILGVSVTIGFGVSQFVDGVYSVTGAGWLMNGDAEAPKPSTVGLIAALIVIMGLSILSAVSGVGRGIKYLSNLNLVLSIILLLTFVIFGSFIFAMTTF
;
A
#
# COMPACT_ATOMS: atom_id res chain seq x y z
N THR A 1 -24.33 -7.68 13.45
CA THR A 1 -25.48 -6.75 13.39
C THR A 1 -25.33 -5.85 12.16
N ARG A 2 -26.44 -5.37 11.61
CA ARG A 2 -26.47 -4.50 10.41
C ARG A 2 -25.65 -3.21 10.63
N GLU A 3 -25.70 -2.64 11.83
CA GLU A 3 -24.91 -1.47 12.21
C GLU A 3 -23.40 -1.70 12.16
N ALA A 4 -22.93 -2.88 12.59
CA ALA A 4 -21.51 -3.23 12.53
C ALA A 4 -21.03 -3.30 11.07
N VAL A 5 -21.85 -3.88 10.18
CA VAL A 5 -21.55 -3.95 8.74
C VAL A 5 -21.49 -2.55 8.12
N GLN A 6 -22.48 -1.70 8.40
CA GLN A 6 -22.51 -0.32 7.91
C GLN A 6 -21.28 0.49 8.41
N SER A 7 -20.91 0.32 9.68
CA SER A 7 -19.74 0.99 10.23
C SER A 7 -18.46 0.50 9.57
N ALA A 8 -18.32 -0.81 9.33
CA ALA A 8 -17.17 -1.38 8.64
C ALA A 8 -17.03 -0.81 7.22
N TYR A 9 -18.14 -0.74 6.45
CA TYR A 9 -18.13 -0.11 5.12
C TYR A 9 -17.75 1.37 5.19
N ARG A 10 -18.34 2.13 6.13
CA ARG A 10 -18.01 3.56 6.28
C ARG A 10 -16.52 3.77 6.52
N TYR A 11 -15.89 3.00 7.40
CA TYR A 11 -14.45 3.11 7.65
C TYR A 11 -13.60 2.64 6.47
N THR A 12 -14.04 1.60 5.77
CA THR A 12 -13.37 1.12 4.55
C THR A 12 -13.38 2.20 3.48
N PHE A 13 -14.54 2.85 3.22
CA PHE A 13 -14.62 3.95 2.25
C PHE A 13 -13.86 5.18 2.68
N LEU A 14 -13.79 5.48 3.99
CA LEU A 14 -12.98 6.58 4.51
C LEU A 14 -11.48 6.36 4.19
N HIS A 15 -10.99 5.12 4.31
CA HIS A 15 -9.58 4.80 4.11
C HIS A 15 -9.21 4.51 2.65
N TYR A 16 -10.11 3.85 1.91
CA TYR A 16 -9.85 3.33 0.56
C TYR A 16 -10.78 3.89 -0.51
N GLY A 17 -11.61 4.88 -0.18
CA GLY A 17 -12.51 5.52 -1.13
C GLY A 17 -11.79 6.46 -2.10
N PHE A 18 -12.52 6.93 -3.12
CA PHE A 18 -11.99 7.82 -4.15
C PHE A 18 -11.36 9.09 -3.61
N HIS A 19 -11.88 9.66 -2.54
CA HIS A 19 -11.33 10.86 -1.91
C HIS A 19 -9.94 10.63 -1.32
N ALA A 20 -9.70 9.48 -0.68
CA ALA A 20 -8.37 9.11 -0.18
C ALA A 20 -7.40 8.87 -1.33
N TRP A 21 -7.82 8.13 -2.36
CA TRP A 21 -6.99 7.87 -3.54
C TRP A 21 -6.72 9.12 -4.37
N SER A 22 -7.64 10.10 -4.40
CA SER A 22 -7.43 11.36 -5.10
C SER A 22 -6.23 12.15 -4.55
N ILE A 23 -5.97 12.07 -3.25
CA ILE A 23 -4.80 12.70 -2.61
C ILE A 23 -3.51 12.08 -3.16
N TYR A 24 -3.44 10.75 -3.25
CA TYR A 24 -2.28 10.05 -3.82
C TYR A 24 -2.09 10.39 -5.30
N VAL A 25 -3.16 10.41 -6.09
CA VAL A 25 -3.10 10.74 -7.52
C VAL A 25 -2.61 12.17 -7.72
N LEU A 26 -3.15 13.14 -7.00
CA LEU A 26 -2.73 14.55 -7.10
C LEU A 26 -1.27 14.73 -6.69
N THR A 27 -0.85 14.09 -5.61
CA THR A 27 0.54 14.13 -5.15
C THR A 27 1.47 13.49 -6.18
N GLY A 28 1.13 12.30 -6.66
CA GLY A 28 1.92 11.59 -7.66
C GLY A 28 2.03 12.34 -8.99
N LEU A 29 0.92 12.91 -9.50
CA LEU A 29 0.92 13.73 -10.72
C LEU A 29 1.75 15.00 -10.54
N SER A 30 1.64 15.67 -9.40
CA SER A 30 2.44 16.85 -9.11
C SER A 30 3.94 16.54 -9.10
N LEU A 31 4.34 15.47 -8.40
CA LEU A 31 5.74 15.02 -8.37
C LEU A 31 6.24 14.66 -9.78
N ALA A 32 5.45 13.87 -10.53
CA ALA A 32 5.81 13.50 -11.89
C ALA A 32 5.94 14.72 -12.82
N TYR A 33 5.00 15.66 -12.75
CA TYR A 33 5.06 16.88 -13.55
C TYR A 33 6.33 17.68 -13.28
N TYR A 34 6.64 17.94 -12.00
CA TYR A 34 7.85 18.72 -11.66
C TYR A 34 9.13 17.96 -11.96
N ALA A 35 9.18 16.66 -11.72
CA ALA A 35 10.36 15.85 -12.02
C ALA A 35 10.62 15.71 -13.52
N TYR A 36 9.62 15.31 -14.30
CA TYR A 36 9.81 14.95 -15.71
C TYR A 36 9.60 16.12 -16.68
N THR A 37 8.72 17.06 -16.36
CA THR A 37 8.44 18.19 -17.27
C THR A 37 9.28 19.41 -16.93
N ARG A 38 9.56 19.64 -15.65
CA ARG A 38 10.33 20.78 -15.19
C ARG A 38 11.77 20.44 -14.82
N ASN A 39 12.20 19.19 -14.94
CA ASN A 39 13.53 18.69 -14.58
C ASN A 39 13.96 19.08 -13.16
N MET A 40 12.99 19.12 -12.22
CA MET A 40 13.25 19.39 -10.80
C MET A 40 13.56 18.07 -10.07
N PRO A 41 14.20 18.11 -8.90
CA PRO A 41 14.40 16.93 -8.08
C PRO A 41 13.07 16.25 -7.72
N SER A 42 13.05 14.91 -7.66
CA SER A 42 11.87 14.12 -7.27
C SER A 42 11.66 14.18 -5.75
N THR A 43 11.42 15.38 -5.22
CA THR A 43 11.20 15.64 -3.79
C THR A 43 9.87 16.33 -3.56
N ILE A 44 9.33 16.21 -2.35
CA ILE A 44 8.03 16.80 -1.99
C ILE A 44 8.04 18.32 -2.17
N ARG A 45 9.15 18.99 -1.81
CA ARG A 45 9.29 20.44 -1.99
C ARG A 45 9.16 20.90 -3.43
N SER A 46 9.56 20.06 -4.40
CA SER A 46 9.46 20.41 -5.82
C SER A 46 8.01 20.60 -6.24
N ALA A 47 7.10 19.72 -5.78
CA ALA A 47 5.67 19.85 -6.02
C ALA A 47 5.05 21.07 -5.31
N LEU A 48 5.64 21.51 -4.19
CA LEU A 48 5.16 22.67 -3.42
C LEU A 48 5.84 23.99 -3.84
N THR A 49 6.76 23.96 -4.79
CA THR A 49 7.46 25.18 -5.26
C THR A 49 6.52 26.32 -5.67
N PRO A 50 5.37 26.08 -6.36
CA PRO A 50 4.45 27.16 -6.70
C PRO A 50 3.85 27.86 -5.49
N LEU A 51 3.68 27.15 -4.38
CA LEU A 51 3.11 27.69 -3.14
C LEU A 51 4.18 28.36 -2.27
N LEU A 52 5.35 27.73 -2.18
CA LEU A 52 6.45 28.20 -1.31
C LEU A 52 7.39 29.21 -1.96
N GLY A 53 7.39 29.30 -3.29
CA GLY A 53 8.27 30.19 -4.03
C GLY A 53 9.73 30.03 -3.64
N LYS A 54 10.41 31.11 -3.28
CA LYS A 54 11.82 31.10 -2.86
C LYS A 54 12.09 30.32 -1.56
N ALA A 55 11.06 30.17 -0.69
CA ALA A 55 11.20 29.41 0.56
C ALA A 55 11.39 27.90 0.33
N ALA A 56 11.00 27.39 -0.85
CA ALA A 56 11.25 25.99 -1.24
C ALA A 56 12.75 25.65 -1.28
N ASN A 57 13.61 26.61 -1.55
CA ASN A 57 15.06 26.42 -1.61
C ASN A 57 15.78 26.68 -0.26
N GLY A 58 15.03 27.02 0.79
CA GLY A 58 15.52 27.30 2.12
C GLY A 58 15.20 26.20 3.13
N ILE A 59 15.29 26.55 4.40
CA ILE A 59 15.04 25.66 5.55
C ILE A 59 13.64 25.03 5.47
N ILE A 60 12.63 25.78 5.03
CA ILE A 60 11.25 25.29 4.91
C ILE A 60 11.17 24.15 3.90
N GLY A 61 11.82 24.26 2.74
CA GLY A 61 11.85 23.20 1.74
C GLY A 61 12.57 21.94 2.26
N HIS A 62 13.67 22.08 2.99
CA HIS A 62 14.34 20.93 3.62
C HIS A 62 13.48 20.27 4.68
N LEU A 63 12.79 21.06 5.51
CA LEU A 63 11.86 20.52 6.52
C LEU A 63 10.74 19.71 5.86
N VAL A 64 10.14 20.23 4.78
CA VAL A 64 9.11 19.53 4.01
C VAL A 64 9.61 18.19 3.47
N ASP A 65 10.82 18.16 2.89
CA ASP A 65 11.40 16.91 2.37
C ASP A 65 11.65 15.89 3.48
N VAL A 66 12.20 16.32 4.62
CA VAL A 66 12.45 15.44 5.78
C VAL A 66 11.13 14.89 6.32
N LEU A 67 10.11 15.73 6.51
CA LEU A 67 8.80 15.29 6.96
C LEU A 67 8.16 14.33 5.96
N GLY A 68 8.30 14.58 4.65
CA GLY A 68 7.80 13.68 3.61
C GLY A 68 8.47 12.31 3.65
N VAL A 69 9.78 12.27 3.83
CA VAL A 69 10.54 11.00 3.97
C VAL A 69 10.12 10.25 5.22
N VAL A 70 10.05 10.92 6.37
CA VAL A 70 9.65 10.30 7.64
C VAL A 70 8.22 9.75 7.54
N ALA A 71 7.28 10.54 7.02
CA ALA A 71 5.89 10.10 6.83
C ALA A 71 5.81 8.88 5.91
N THR A 72 6.60 8.85 4.82
CA THR A 72 6.66 7.72 3.89
C THR A 72 7.19 6.47 4.58
N ILE A 73 8.31 6.59 5.32
CA ILE A 73 8.89 5.44 6.05
C ILE A 73 7.88 4.87 7.05
N LEU A 74 7.25 5.72 7.85
CA LEU A 74 6.26 5.28 8.83
C LEU A 74 5.04 4.62 8.16
N GLY A 75 4.48 5.24 7.13
CA GLY A 75 3.32 4.71 6.39
C GLY A 75 3.62 3.37 5.73
N VAL A 76 4.76 3.25 5.04
CA VAL A 76 5.19 2.01 4.39
C VAL A 76 5.45 0.91 5.42
N SER A 77 6.07 1.23 6.56
CA SER A 77 6.34 0.25 7.63
C SER A 77 5.05 -0.36 8.18
N VAL A 78 4.03 0.44 8.42
CA VAL A 78 2.71 -0.03 8.89
C VAL A 78 2.06 -0.94 7.83
N THR A 79 2.08 -0.50 6.56
CA THR A 79 1.48 -1.27 5.45
C THR A 79 2.18 -2.62 5.26
N ILE A 80 3.52 -2.64 5.32
CA ILE A 80 4.29 -3.89 5.24
C ILE A 80 3.95 -4.80 6.42
N GLY A 81 3.82 -4.27 7.63
CA GLY A 81 3.47 -5.06 8.81
C GLY A 81 2.14 -5.79 8.65
N PHE A 82 1.09 -5.09 8.16
CA PHE A 82 -0.19 -5.72 7.84
C PHE A 82 -0.08 -6.73 6.71
N GLY A 83 0.63 -6.39 5.63
CA GLY A 83 0.82 -7.26 4.47
C GLY A 83 1.55 -8.55 4.82
N VAL A 84 2.58 -8.48 5.66
CA VAL A 84 3.33 -9.66 6.16
C VAL A 84 2.42 -10.57 6.99
N SER A 85 1.62 -10.01 7.90
CA SER A 85 0.67 -10.79 8.70
C SER A 85 -0.36 -11.49 7.82
N GLN A 86 -0.97 -10.78 6.88
CA GLN A 86 -1.95 -11.36 5.94
C GLN A 86 -1.32 -12.42 5.04
N PHE A 87 -0.07 -12.23 4.62
CA PHE A 87 0.65 -13.23 3.82
C PHE A 87 0.89 -14.52 4.59
N VAL A 88 1.31 -14.43 5.87
CA VAL A 88 1.48 -15.59 6.75
C VAL A 88 0.16 -16.33 6.95
N ASP A 89 -0.92 -15.60 7.23
CA ASP A 89 -2.28 -16.17 7.38
C ASP A 89 -2.73 -16.88 6.10
N GLY A 90 -2.50 -16.26 4.94
CA GLY A 90 -2.84 -16.83 3.65
C GLY A 90 -2.06 -18.10 3.34
N VAL A 91 -0.74 -18.10 3.56
CA VAL A 91 0.11 -19.30 3.34
C VAL A 91 -0.30 -20.42 4.30
N TYR A 92 -0.55 -20.11 5.56
CA TYR A 92 -1.04 -21.09 6.53
C TYR A 92 -2.36 -21.71 6.09
N SER A 93 -3.30 -20.90 5.65
CA SER A 93 -4.63 -21.38 5.22
C SER A 93 -4.57 -22.34 4.04
N VAL A 94 -3.58 -22.19 3.16
CA VAL A 94 -3.39 -23.06 1.98
C VAL A 94 -2.54 -24.29 2.30
N THR A 95 -1.47 -24.14 3.11
CA THR A 95 -0.46 -25.18 3.32
C THR A 95 -0.64 -25.97 4.62
N GLY A 96 -1.34 -25.41 5.62
CA GLY A 96 -1.44 -25.97 6.96
C GLY A 96 -0.11 -26.01 7.73
N ALA A 97 0.90 -25.25 7.31
CA ALA A 97 2.24 -25.28 7.89
C ALA A 97 2.26 -24.73 9.32
N GLY A 98 2.22 -25.60 10.33
CA GLY A 98 2.05 -25.24 11.74
C GLY A 98 3.11 -24.31 12.32
N TRP A 99 4.32 -24.27 11.76
CA TRP A 99 5.38 -23.34 12.21
C TRP A 99 5.09 -21.86 11.91
N LEU A 100 4.15 -21.60 10.99
CA LEU A 100 3.73 -20.25 10.63
C LEU A 100 2.84 -19.60 11.68
N MET A 101 2.20 -20.39 12.53
CA MET A 101 1.22 -19.92 13.51
C MET A 101 1.61 -20.34 14.91
N ASN A 102 1.24 -19.51 15.88
CA ASN A 102 1.28 -19.76 17.32
C ASN A 102 -0.10 -19.60 17.92
N GLY A 103 -0.34 -20.22 19.08
CA GLY A 103 -1.59 -20.09 19.83
C GLY A 103 -2.50 -21.32 19.70
N ASP A 104 -3.62 -21.27 20.39
CA ASP A 104 -4.62 -22.34 20.39
C ASP A 104 -5.38 -22.38 19.05
N ALA A 105 -5.90 -23.57 18.71
CA ALA A 105 -6.64 -23.78 17.47
C ALA A 105 -7.85 -22.86 17.27
N GLU A 106 -8.38 -22.28 18.35
CA GLU A 106 -9.52 -21.36 18.31
C GLU A 106 -9.15 -19.91 17.93
N ALA A 107 -7.88 -19.50 18.13
CA ALA A 107 -7.41 -18.16 17.79
C ALA A 107 -5.92 -18.17 17.37
N PRO A 108 -5.61 -18.79 16.23
CA PRO A 108 -4.24 -18.84 15.73
C PRO A 108 -3.74 -17.43 15.40
N LYS A 109 -2.49 -17.14 15.76
CA LYS A 109 -1.82 -15.88 15.43
C LYS A 109 -0.53 -16.15 14.69
N PRO A 110 -0.13 -15.29 13.74
CA PRO A 110 1.15 -15.43 13.06
C PRO A 110 2.31 -15.57 14.03
N SER A 111 3.15 -16.59 13.82
CA SER A 111 4.34 -16.81 14.66
C SER A 111 5.41 -15.77 14.33
N THR A 112 6.25 -15.44 15.30
CA THR A 112 7.38 -14.53 15.07
C THR A 112 8.32 -15.07 13.97
N VAL A 113 8.51 -16.38 13.90
CA VAL A 113 9.34 -17.01 12.87
C VAL A 113 8.67 -16.86 11.50
N GLY A 114 7.35 -17.12 11.42
CA GLY A 114 6.57 -16.92 10.19
C GLY A 114 6.61 -15.48 9.69
N LEU A 115 6.43 -14.50 10.60
CA LEU A 115 6.51 -13.09 10.27
C LEU A 115 7.90 -12.68 9.76
N ILE A 116 8.98 -13.12 10.41
CA ILE A 116 10.33 -12.79 9.97
C ILE A 116 10.65 -13.45 8.62
N ALA A 117 10.27 -14.71 8.43
CA ALA A 117 10.46 -15.39 7.15
C ALA A 117 9.71 -14.70 6.01
N ALA A 118 8.44 -14.37 6.21
CA ALA A 118 7.62 -13.62 5.25
C ALA A 118 8.20 -12.23 4.97
N LEU A 119 8.65 -11.51 6.00
CA LEU A 119 9.29 -10.21 5.86
C LEU A 119 10.54 -10.29 4.99
N ILE A 120 11.42 -11.28 5.23
CA ILE A 120 12.64 -11.47 4.43
C ILE A 120 12.28 -11.72 2.96
N VAL A 121 11.28 -12.55 2.68
CA VAL A 121 10.86 -12.85 1.31
C VAL A 121 10.30 -11.60 0.63
N ILE A 122 9.35 -10.91 1.28
CA ILE A 122 8.69 -9.72 0.72
C ILE A 122 9.69 -8.59 0.52
N MET A 123 10.53 -8.30 1.51
CA MET A 123 11.56 -7.26 1.41
C MET A 123 12.63 -7.63 0.38
N GLY A 124 13.04 -8.89 0.32
CA GLY A 124 13.99 -9.38 -0.68
C GLY A 124 13.48 -9.15 -2.11
N LEU A 125 12.24 -9.54 -2.39
CA LEU A 125 11.60 -9.29 -3.69
C LEU A 125 11.46 -7.79 -4.00
N SER A 126 11.11 -6.99 -3.00
CA SER A 126 10.99 -5.54 -3.14
C SER A 126 12.34 -4.88 -3.45
N ILE A 127 13.40 -5.27 -2.76
CA ILE A 127 14.77 -4.78 -3.00
C ILE A 127 15.25 -5.19 -4.39
N LEU A 128 15.09 -6.46 -4.77
CA LEU A 128 15.44 -6.95 -6.11
C LEU A 128 14.70 -6.18 -7.21
N SER A 129 13.41 -5.94 -7.00
CA SER A 129 12.58 -5.14 -7.90
C SER A 129 13.10 -3.69 -8.01
N ALA A 130 13.42 -3.06 -6.88
CA ALA A 130 13.91 -1.68 -6.84
C ALA A 130 15.28 -1.55 -7.52
N VAL A 131 16.21 -2.46 -7.24
CA VAL A 131 17.57 -2.47 -7.83
C VAL A 131 17.53 -2.71 -9.34
N SER A 132 16.60 -3.50 -9.84
CA SER A 132 16.44 -3.74 -11.29
C SER A 132 15.87 -2.54 -12.05
N GLY A 133 15.41 -1.51 -11.34
CA GLY A 133 14.99 -0.21 -11.88
C GLY A 133 13.52 -0.13 -12.28
N VAL A 134 13.07 1.11 -12.47
CA VAL A 134 11.66 1.45 -12.75
C VAL A 134 11.14 0.80 -14.03
N GLY A 135 11.97 0.76 -15.08
CA GLY A 135 11.57 0.23 -16.39
C GLY A 135 11.47 -1.30 -16.47
N ARG A 136 11.99 -2.01 -15.46
CA ARG A 136 12.02 -3.49 -15.43
C ARG A 136 11.30 -4.05 -14.21
N GLY A 137 11.97 -4.24 -13.09
CA GLY A 137 11.39 -4.94 -11.94
C GLY A 137 10.16 -4.27 -11.36
N ILE A 138 10.21 -2.96 -11.15
CA ILE A 138 9.06 -2.22 -10.61
C ILE A 138 7.87 -2.31 -11.57
N LYS A 139 8.11 -2.14 -12.88
CA LYS A 139 7.07 -2.25 -13.92
C LYS A 139 6.44 -3.64 -13.95
N TYR A 140 7.26 -4.70 -13.94
CA TYR A 140 6.73 -6.07 -14.00
C TYR A 140 5.95 -6.42 -12.73
N LEU A 141 6.47 -6.09 -11.55
CA LEU A 141 5.81 -6.37 -10.29
C LEU A 141 4.49 -5.58 -10.16
N SER A 142 4.48 -4.32 -10.59
CA SER A 142 3.28 -3.48 -10.63
C SER A 142 2.22 -4.03 -11.60
N ASN A 143 2.62 -4.44 -12.80
CA ASN A 143 1.70 -5.03 -13.78
C ASN A 143 1.14 -6.37 -13.27
N LEU A 144 1.97 -7.21 -12.65
CA LEU A 144 1.52 -8.46 -12.03
C LEU A 144 0.46 -8.17 -10.95
N ASN A 145 0.73 -7.22 -10.06
CA ASN A 145 -0.22 -6.82 -9.03
C ASN A 145 -1.54 -6.32 -9.63
N LEU A 146 -1.48 -5.50 -10.69
CA LEU A 146 -2.67 -5.01 -11.39
C LEU A 146 -3.51 -6.17 -11.97
N VAL A 147 -2.86 -7.12 -12.65
CA VAL A 147 -3.54 -8.30 -13.23
C VAL A 147 -4.19 -9.15 -12.14
N LEU A 148 -3.45 -9.44 -11.05
CA LEU A 148 -3.99 -10.20 -9.92
C LEU A 148 -5.16 -9.48 -9.25
N SER A 149 -5.08 -8.16 -9.11
CA SER A 149 -6.17 -7.35 -8.54
C SER A 149 -7.43 -7.38 -9.42
N ILE A 150 -7.27 -7.33 -10.75
CA ILE A 150 -8.40 -7.45 -11.69
C ILE A 150 -9.02 -8.85 -11.62
N ILE A 151 -8.21 -9.91 -11.60
CA ILE A 151 -8.71 -11.29 -11.46
C ILE A 151 -9.50 -11.44 -10.17
N LEU A 152 -8.96 -10.94 -9.06
CA LEU A 152 -9.61 -11.00 -7.76
C LEU A 152 -10.92 -10.21 -7.75
N LEU A 153 -10.93 -9.01 -8.33
CA LEU A 153 -12.15 -8.21 -8.48
C LEU A 153 -13.21 -8.94 -9.31
N LEU A 154 -12.84 -9.51 -10.46
CA LEU A 154 -13.75 -10.28 -11.29
C LEU A 154 -14.28 -11.52 -10.55
N THR A 155 -13.45 -12.20 -9.79
CA THR A 155 -13.87 -13.32 -8.95
C THR A 155 -14.94 -12.89 -7.94
N PHE A 156 -14.74 -11.76 -7.26
CA PHE A 156 -15.74 -11.24 -6.34
C PHE A 156 -17.03 -10.79 -7.04
N VAL A 157 -16.93 -10.20 -8.23
CA VAL A 157 -18.14 -9.79 -8.99
C VAL A 157 -18.93 -10.99 -9.50
N ILE A 158 -18.24 -12.06 -9.97
CA ILE A 158 -18.89 -13.25 -10.54
C ILE A 158 -19.45 -14.16 -9.46
N PHE A 159 -18.67 -14.44 -8.41
CA PHE A 159 -19.03 -15.40 -7.37
C PHE A 159 -19.56 -14.73 -6.10
N GLY A 160 -19.39 -13.42 -5.95
CA GLY A 160 -19.94 -12.66 -4.83
C GLY A 160 -21.42 -12.33 -4.98
N SER A 161 -22.06 -11.96 -3.88
CA SER A 161 -23.46 -11.50 -3.90
C SER A 161 -23.52 -10.04 -4.37
N PHE A 162 -23.60 -9.84 -5.70
CA PHE A 162 -23.71 -8.51 -6.31
C PHE A 162 -24.91 -7.72 -5.78
N ILE A 163 -26.05 -8.41 -5.58
CA ILE A 163 -27.26 -7.80 -5.03
C ILE A 163 -27.02 -7.29 -3.61
N PHE A 164 -26.33 -8.08 -2.77
CA PHE A 164 -26.00 -7.64 -1.40
C PHE A 164 -25.07 -6.43 -1.42
N ALA A 165 -24.06 -6.43 -2.28
CA ALA A 165 -23.16 -5.29 -2.44
C ALA A 165 -23.93 -4.03 -2.84
N MET A 166 -24.82 -4.10 -3.84
CA MET A 166 -25.59 -2.94 -4.34
C MET A 166 -26.66 -2.44 -3.36
N THR A 167 -27.18 -3.30 -2.49
CA THR A 167 -28.21 -2.89 -1.49
C THR A 167 -27.61 -2.40 -0.17
N THR A 168 -26.33 -2.62 0.03
CA THR A 168 -25.62 -2.19 1.26
C THR A 168 -24.94 -0.83 1.08
N PHE A 169 -24.77 -0.40 -0.17
CA PHE A 169 -24.35 0.95 -0.55
C PHE A 169 -25.55 1.88 -0.61
#